data_fe4a33186cdb04085156df54f2e8c760
#
_entry.id   fe4a33186cdb04085156df54f2e8c760
#
_cell.length_a   1.000
_cell.length_b   1.000
_cell.length_c   1.000
_cell.angle_alpha   90.00
_cell.angle_beta   90.00
_cell.angle_gamma   90.00
#
_symmetry.space_group_name_H-M   'P 1'
#
loop_
_entity.id
_entity.type
_entity.pdbx_description
1 polymer ?
#
loop_
_entity_poly.entity_id
_entity_poly.type
_entity_poly.pdbx_seq_one_letter_code
_entity_poly.pdbx_strand_id
1 'polypeptide(L)'
;TYTRTKNDIAIQEKGQEIFDSISDKLMQATCVKIGTSDGNVYYSYPSEGKYEFSGIDGVDKETDISYICIAYERKNGAGEYETVADTYYYNSTAKELYMDRVSGTVRTEAVSTATDMVETPSSAIVAPQGEALLKTAVKSTSAIFANQDLLVGSDIEGLKGYVISKDNSVHLLLSLKKQQAENDVEGIITIRNNYVLKAK
;
A
#
# COMPACT_ATOMS: atom_id res chain seq x y z
N THR A 1 -26.59 -23.11 -10.95
CA THR A 1 -25.41 -23.13 -11.87
C THR A 1 -25.09 -21.72 -12.38
N TYR A 2 -26.02 -21.03 -13.04
CA TYR A 2 -25.82 -19.69 -13.60
C TYR A 2 -25.42 -18.63 -12.55
N THR A 3 -26.09 -18.58 -11.42
CA THR A 3 -25.79 -17.65 -10.32
C THR A 3 -24.42 -17.88 -9.74
N ARG A 4 -23.99 -19.14 -9.61
CA ARG A 4 -22.63 -19.46 -9.13
C ARG A 4 -21.57 -18.92 -10.07
N THR A 5 -21.67 -19.21 -11.37
CA THR A 5 -20.72 -18.73 -12.38
C THR A 5 -20.64 -17.20 -12.41
N LYS A 6 -21.77 -16.51 -12.27
CA LYS A 6 -21.80 -15.03 -12.20
C LYS A 6 -21.07 -14.51 -10.96
N ASN A 7 -21.27 -15.14 -9.81
CA ASN A 7 -20.56 -14.76 -8.58
C ASN A 7 -19.06 -15.05 -8.67
N ASP A 8 -18.68 -16.20 -9.24
CA ASP A 8 -17.25 -16.56 -9.44
C ASP A 8 -16.53 -15.50 -10.28
N ILE A 9 -17.12 -15.09 -11.41
CA ILE A 9 -16.54 -14.04 -12.26
C ILE A 9 -16.46 -12.71 -11.49
N ALA A 10 -17.54 -12.30 -10.83
CA ALA A 10 -17.60 -11.02 -10.15
C ALA A 10 -16.56 -10.89 -9.02
N ILE A 11 -16.32 -11.94 -8.23
CA ILE A 11 -15.29 -11.90 -7.18
C ILE A 11 -13.88 -12.00 -7.73
N GLN A 12 -13.65 -12.71 -8.84
CA GLN A 12 -12.37 -12.74 -9.53
C GLN A 12 -11.98 -11.37 -10.05
N GLU A 13 -12.87 -10.71 -10.80
CA GLU A 13 -12.64 -9.37 -11.33
C GLU A 13 -12.38 -8.38 -10.20
N LYS A 14 -13.20 -8.39 -9.15
CA LYS A 14 -13.06 -7.51 -8.00
C LYS A 14 -11.77 -7.76 -7.22
N GLY A 15 -11.43 -9.02 -6.98
CA GLY A 15 -10.18 -9.38 -6.29
C GLY A 15 -8.96 -8.90 -7.04
N GLN A 16 -8.94 -9.11 -8.36
CA GLN A 16 -7.85 -8.64 -9.22
C GLN A 16 -7.75 -7.12 -9.22
N GLU A 17 -8.86 -6.40 -9.38
CA GLU A 17 -8.89 -4.93 -9.36
C GLU A 17 -8.32 -4.34 -8.06
N ILE A 18 -8.74 -4.87 -6.92
CA ILE A 18 -8.24 -4.43 -5.61
C ILE A 18 -6.75 -4.74 -5.47
N PHE A 19 -6.35 -5.98 -5.81
CA PHE A 19 -4.97 -6.40 -5.71
C PHE A 19 -4.05 -5.57 -6.60
N ASP A 20 -4.43 -5.34 -7.85
CA ASP A 20 -3.67 -4.52 -8.81
C ASP A 20 -3.55 -3.07 -8.32
N SER A 21 -4.63 -2.50 -7.79
CA SER A 21 -4.61 -1.14 -7.22
C SER A 21 -3.62 -1.00 -6.05
N ILE A 22 -3.55 -1.98 -5.16
CA ILE A 22 -2.59 -1.99 -4.06
C ILE A 22 -1.16 -2.20 -4.59
N SER A 23 -0.99 -3.16 -5.50
CA SER A 23 0.31 -3.53 -6.07
C SER A 23 0.94 -2.39 -6.85
N ASP A 24 0.17 -1.72 -7.70
CA ASP A 24 0.65 -0.57 -8.50
C ASP A 24 1.16 0.56 -7.61
N LYS A 25 0.46 0.85 -6.51
CA LYS A 25 0.88 1.86 -5.55
C LYS A 25 2.11 1.43 -4.77
N LEU A 26 2.18 0.17 -4.34
CA LEU A 26 3.36 -0.37 -3.67
C LEU A 26 4.60 -0.31 -4.56
N MET A 27 4.48 -0.63 -5.85
CA MET A 27 5.59 -0.53 -6.80
C MET A 27 6.07 0.91 -7.00
N GLN A 28 5.20 1.89 -6.86
CA GLN A 28 5.51 3.32 -7.00
C GLN A 28 5.83 4.00 -5.67
N ALA A 29 5.75 3.28 -4.57
CA ALA A 29 5.88 3.84 -3.25
C ALA A 29 7.26 4.46 -3.00
N THR A 30 7.26 5.61 -2.34
CA THR A 30 8.45 6.20 -1.73
C THR A 30 8.68 5.66 -0.33
N CYS A 31 7.59 5.48 0.41
CA CYS A 31 7.58 4.93 1.76
C CYS A 31 6.37 4.02 1.94
N VAL A 32 6.53 2.97 2.75
CA VAL A 32 5.45 2.04 3.09
C VAL A 32 5.44 1.76 4.58
N LYS A 33 4.25 1.61 5.14
CA LYS A 33 4.01 1.17 6.51
C LYS A 33 2.91 0.13 6.52
N ILE A 34 3.19 -1.04 7.09
CA ILE A 34 2.24 -2.14 7.19
C ILE A 34 2.03 -2.47 8.65
N GLY A 35 0.79 -2.46 9.10
CA GLY A 35 0.39 -2.90 10.43
C GLY A 35 -0.35 -4.23 10.37
N THR A 36 -0.01 -5.13 11.27
CA THR A 36 -0.61 -6.46 11.39
C THR A 36 -1.59 -6.55 12.56
N SER A 37 -2.43 -7.55 12.57
CA SER A 37 -3.47 -7.74 13.59
C SER A 37 -2.89 -8.05 14.98
N ASP A 38 -1.67 -8.59 15.04
CA ASP A 38 -0.93 -8.85 16.27
C ASP A 38 -0.18 -7.62 16.83
N GLY A 39 -0.35 -6.45 16.17
CA GLY A 39 0.22 -5.17 16.60
C GLY A 39 1.63 -4.88 16.10
N ASN A 40 2.22 -5.74 15.29
CA ASN A 40 3.51 -5.47 14.67
C ASN A 40 3.38 -4.43 13.56
N VAL A 41 4.43 -3.65 13.35
CA VAL A 41 4.48 -2.63 12.31
C VAL A 41 5.79 -2.72 11.55
N TYR A 42 5.70 -2.80 10.24
CA TYR A 42 6.82 -2.88 9.31
C TYR A 42 6.92 -1.63 8.47
N TYR A 43 8.14 -1.15 8.25
CA TYR A 43 8.39 0.10 7.52
C TYR A 43 9.38 -0.13 6.39
N SER A 44 9.12 0.47 5.23
CA SER A 44 10.11 0.66 4.17
C SER A 44 10.28 2.14 3.93
N TYR A 45 11.42 2.69 4.37
CA TYR A 45 11.78 4.09 4.17
C TYR A 45 13.10 4.19 3.41
N PRO A 46 13.26 5.15 2.51
CA PRO A 46 14.54 5.45 1.90
C PRO A 46 15.42 6.25 2.89
N SER A 47 16.01 5.58 3.85
CA SER A 47 16.96 6.19 4.78
C SER A 47 18.38 5.72 4.49
N GLU A 48 19.32 6.66 4.38
CA GLU A 48 20.76 6.41 4.27
C GLU A 48 21.19 5.42 3.16
N GLY A 49 20.47 5.39 2.04
CA GLY A 49 20.80 4.51 0.92
C GLY A 49 20.41 3.04 1.11
N LYS A 50 19.64 2.73 2.13
CA LYS A 50 19.07 1.40 2.35
C LYS A 50 17.56 1.42 2.10
N TYR A 51 17.12 0.48 1.31
CA TYR A 51 15.70 0.25 0.98
C TYR A 51 15.29 -1.11 1.52
N GLU A 52 15.32 -1.27 2.84
CA GLU A 52 14.94 -2.51 3.49
C GLU A 52 13.76 -2.25 4.42
N PHE A 53 12.85 -3.22 4.51
CA PHE A 53 11.88 -3.19 5.56
C PHE A 53 12.59 -3.30 6.91
N SER A 54 12.43 -2.30 7.76
CA SER A 54 12.76 -2.40 9.17
C SER A 54 11.62 -3.07 9.90
N GLY A 55 11.90 -4.10 10.65
CA GLY A 55 10.95 -4.89 11.39
C GLY A 55 11.55 -6.27 11.67
N ILE A 56 10.82 -7.13 12.34
CA ILE A 56 11.34 -8.44 12.71
C ILE A 56 11.60 -9.25 11.42
N ASP A 57 12.87 -9.58 11.22
CA ASP A 57 13.31 -10.45 10.14
C ASP A 57 12.57 -11.80 10.18
N GLY A 58 12.17 -12.23 9.02
CA GLY A 58 11.93 -13.64 8.76
C GLY A 58 10.65 -14.17 9.36
N VAL A 59 9.55 -13.55 8.99
CA VAL A 59 8.29 -14.27 9.17
C VAL A 59 7.94 -14.90 7.83
N ASP A 60 8.42 -16.12 7.62
CA ASP A 60 7.90 -17.03 6.60
C ASP A 60 6.43 -17.42 6.89
N LYS A 61 5.70 -16.61 7.63
CA LYS A 61 4.33 -16.87 8.04
C LYS A 61 3.45 -15.70 7.60
N GLU A 62 2.49 -16.02 6.79
CA GLU A 62 1.39 -15.14 6.50
C GLU A 62 0.72 -14.68 7.80
N THR A 63 0.70 -13.36 7.98
CA THR A 63 0.06 -12.69 9.13
C THR A 63 -1.12 -11.87 8.61
N ASP A 64 -2.17 -11.78 9.40
CA ASP A 64 -3.31 -10.93 9.08
C ASP A 64 -2.88 -9.46 9.10
N ILE A 65 -3.11 -8.76 7.99
CA ILE A 65 -2.79 -7.34 7.83
C ILE A 65 -4.01 -6.52 8.24
N SER A 66 -3.79 -5.56 9.14
CA SER A 66 -4.82 -4.61 9.55
C SER A 66 -4.87 -3.38 8.65
N TYR A 67 -3.70 -2.91 8.20
CA TYR A 67 -3.62 -1.79 7.27
C TYR A 67 -2.32 -1.80 6.46
N ILE A 68 -2.40 -1.20 5.27
CA ILE A 68 -1.25 -0.91 4.41
C ILE A 68 -1.30 0.58 4.07
N CYS A 69 -0.32 1.35 4.54
CA CYS A 69 -0.18 2.77 4.26
C CYS A 69 0.98 2.99 3.28
N ILE A 70 0.68 3.64 2.16
CA ILE A 70 1.59 3.78 1.01
C ILE A 70 1.71 5.25 0.68
N ALA A 71 2.91 5.81 0.84
CA ALA A 71 3.21 7.16 0.37
C ALA A 71 3.86 7.13 -1.01
N TYR A 72 3.36 7.95 -1.91
CA TYR A 72 3.88 8.07 -3.27
C TYR A 72 3.61 9.45 -3.84
N GLU A 73 4.22 9.76 -4.99
CA GLU A 73 3.97 10.99 -5.71
C GLU A 73 3.00 10.76 -6.88
N ARG A 74 2.08 11.69 -7.07
CA ARG A 74 1.16 11.70 -8.19
C ARG A 74 1.01 13.09 -8.79
N LYS A 75 0.48 13.19 -10.00
CA LYS A 75 -0.05 14.45 -10.54
C LYS A 75 -1.48 14.66 -10.07
N ASN A 76 -1.77 15.84 -9.56
CA ASN A 76 -3.14 16.26 -9.23
C ASN A 76 -3.90 16.72 -10.48
N GLY A 77 -5.18 17.11 -10.32
CA GLY A 77 -6.01 17.59 -11.42
C GLY A 77 -5.54 18.90 -12.06
N ALA A 78 -4.68 19.67 -11.39
CA ALA A 78 -4.05 20.88 -11.94
C ALA A 78 -2.72 20.60 -12.66
N GLY A 79 -2.29 19.34 -12.71
CA GLY A 79 -1.03 18.93 -13.33
C GLY A 79 0.20 19.12 -12.44
N GLU A 80 0.00 19.51 -11.19
CA GLU A 80 1.04 19.68 -10.21
C GLU A 80 1.37 18.34 -9.52
N TYR A 81 2.59 18.21 -9.02
CA TYR A 81 3.02 17.03 -8.29
C TYR A 81 2.64 17.11 -6.81
N GLU A 82 2.02 16.07 -6.31
CA GLU A 82 1.51 15.97 -4.96
C GLU A 82 2.02 14.69 -4.30
N THR A 83 2.60 14.80 -3.11
CA THR A 83 2.88 13.63 -2.27
C THR A 83 1.59 13.25 -1.54
N VAL A 84 1.17 12.01 -1.66
CA VAL A 84 -0.02 11.49 -1.00
C VAL A 84 0.31 10.23 -0.21
N ALA A 85 -0.49 9.94 0.81
CA ALA A 85 -0.48 8.65 1.50
C ALA A 85 -1.87 8.02 1.40
N ASP A 86 -1.96 6.88 0.76
CA ASP A 86 -3.14 6.04 0.71
C ASP A 86 -3.02 4.94 1.76
N THR A 87 -4.00 4.86 2.65
CA THR A 87 -4.05 3.81 3.66
C THR A 87 -5.24 2.90 3.41
N TYR A 88 -4.97 1.64 3.13
CA TYR A 88 -5.97 0.58 3.05
C TYR A 88 -6.16 -0.02 4.43
N TYR A 89 -7.39 -0.08 4.90
CA TYR A 89 -7.77 -0.63 6.21
C TYR A 89 -8.67 -1.85 6.00
N TYR A 90 -8.32 -2.96 6.60
CA TYR A 90 -9.13 -4.17 6.55
C TYR A 90 -9.98 -4.31 7.82
N ASN A 91 -11.29 -4.36 7.63
CA ASN A 91 -12.25 -4.68 8.67
C ASN A 91 -12.58 -6.17 8.63
N SER A 92 -11.91 -6.95 9.45
CA SER A 92 -12.11 -8.41 9.50
C SER A 92 -13.47 -8.84 9.98
N THR A 93 -14.18 -8.01 10.76
CA THR A 93 -15.52 -8.29 11.25
C THR A 93 -16.59 -8.08 10.17
N ALA A 94 -16.51 -6.95 9.45
CA ALA A 94 -17.44 -6.63 8.38
C ALA A 94 -17.07 -7.28 7.03
N LYS A 95 -15.85 -7.83 6.91
CA LYS A 95 -15.30 -8.38 5.65
C LYS A 95 -15.21 -7.30 4.56
N GLU A 96 -14.70 -6.15 4.92
CA GLU A 96 -14.66 -4.96 4.09
C GLU A 96 -13.27 -4.33 4.07
N LEU A 97 -12.91 -3.74 2.93
CA LEU A 97 -11.69 -2.98 2.75
C LEU A 97 -12.04 -1.52 2.49
N TYR A 98 -11.37 -0.63 3.21
CA TYR A 98 -11.54 0.81 3.12
C TYR A 98 -10.22 1.45 2.68
N MET A 99 -10.29 2.59 2.00
CA MET A 99 -9.11 3.38 1.64
C MET A 99 -9.32 4.85 1.96
N ASP A 100 -8.42 5.39 2.76
CA ASP A 100 -8.37 6.83 3.08
C ASP A 100 -7.10 7.44 2.48
N ARG A 101 -7.22 8.66 1.97
CA ARG A 101 -6.12 9.43 1.39
C ARG A 101 -5.82 10.66 2.19
N VAL A 102 -4.55 10.85 2.49
CA VAL A 102 -4.03 12.09 3.06
C VAL A 102 -3.11 12.73 2.04
N SER A 103 -3.38 13.99 1.71
CA SER A 103 -2.56 14.79 0.81
C SER A 103 -1.51 15.57 1.58
N GLY A 104 -0.33 15.63 1.01
CA GLY A 104 0.81 16.37 1.53
C GLY A 104 1.12 17.60 0.70
N THR A 105 2.40 17.87 0.52
CA THR A 105 2.88 19.06 -0.18
C THR A 105 2.66 18.97 -1.68
N VAL A 106 2.19 20.05 -2.27
CA VAL A 106 2.02 20.24 -3.72
C VAL A 106 3.23 21.00 -4.28
N ARG A 107 3.69 20.61 -5.45
CA ARG A 107 4.80 21.24 -6.17
C ARG A 107 4.47 21.41 -7.62
N THR A 108 4.94 22.53 -8.21
CA THR A 108 4.75 22.83 -9.63
C THR A 108 5.71 22.05 -10.54
N GLU A 109 6.85 21.61 -10.00
CA GLU A 109 7.88 20.90 -10.73
C GLU A 109 7.98 19.45 -10.29
N ALA A 110 8.21 18.55 -11.25
CA ALA A 110 8.55 17.18 -10.96
C ALA A 110 9.80 17.10 -10.10
N VAL A 111 9.80 16.20 -9.14
CA VAL A 111 11.06 15.75 -8.57
C VAL A 111 11.69 14.85 -9.62
N SER A 112 12.37 15.51 -10.44
CA SER A 112 13.40 15.18 -11.38
C SER A 112 13.54 13.78 -11.96
N THR A 113 14.10 13.77 -13.11
CA THR A 113 14.73 12.70 -13.87
C THR A 113 15.80 11.97 -13.04
N ALA A 114 16.05 10.71 -13.38
CA ALA A 114 17.05 9.86 -12.70
C ALA A 114 18.46 10.48 -12.62
N THR A 115 18.75 11.46 -13.49
CA THR A 115 20.03 12.16 -13.51
C THR A 115 20.15 13.17 -12.38
N ASP A 116 19.06 13.81 -12.02
CA ASP A 116 19.01 14.84 -10.97
C ASP A 116 18.89 14.22 -9.57
N MET A 117 18.49 12.96 -9.47
CA MET A 117 18.31 12.26 -8.20
C MET A 117 19.61 11.99 -7.44
N VAL A 118 20.76 12.16 -8.10
CA VAL A 118 22.08 11.85 -7.50
C VAL A 118 22.55 12.94 -6.58
N GLU A 119 22.19 14.18 -6.85
CA GLU A 119 22.80 15.35 -6.21
C GLU A 119 21.81 16.37 -5.67
N THR A 120 20.52 16.17 -5.87
CA THR A 120 19.56 17.23 -5.61
C THR A 120 18.73 17.02 -4.36
N PRO A 121 18.28 18.13 -3.80
CA PRO A 121 17.34 18.19 -2.67
C PRO A 121 16.04 17.43 -2.91
N SER A 122 15.78 16.91 -4.10
CA SER A 122 14.50 16.33 -4.44
C SER A 122 14.28 14.95 -3.81
N SER A 123 15.27 14.07 -3.81
CA SER A 123 15.16 12.82 -3.04
C SER A 123 15.14 13.11 -1.54
N ALA A 124 15.85 14.17 -1.12
CA ALA A 124 15.82 14.68 0.25
C ALA A 124 14.48 15.35 0.63
N ILE A 125 13.62 15.69 -0.34
CA ILE A 125 12.32 16.33 -0.09
C ILE A 125 11.18 15.31 -0.09
N VAL A 126 11.13 14.42 -1.08
CA VAL A 126 9.96 13.55 -1.26
C VAL A 126 9.94 12.39 -0.27
N ALA A 127 11.06 11.77 -0.02
CA ALA A 127 11.13 10.69 0.96
C ALA A 127 10.79 11.16 2.40
N PRO A 128 11.37 12.26 2.90
CA PRO A 128 10.97 12.84 4.19
C PRO A 128 9.50 13.27 4.23
N GLN A 129 8.94 13.79 3.13
CA GLN A 129 7.53 14.14 3.06
C GLN A 129 6.64 12.91 3.12
N GLY A 130 7.00 11.85 2.40
CA GLY A 130 6.32 10.56 2.45
C GLY A 130 6.36 9.96 3.86
N GLU A 131 7.51 9.95 4.50
CA GLU A 131 7.68 9.49 5.89
C GLU A 131 6.85 10.32 6.87
N ALA A 132 6.85 11.64 6.74
CA ALA A 132 6.05 12.53 7.57
C ALA A 132 4.55 12.26 7.42
N LEU A 133 4.08 12.03 6.20
CA LEU A 133 2.70 11.64 5.94
C LEU A 133 2.33 10.30 6.57
N LEU A 134 3.20 9.29 6.47
CA LEU A 134 2.93 7.98 7.06
C LEU A 134 2.76 8.03 8.58
N LYS A 135 3.40 8.98 9.26
CA LYS A 135 3.27 9.17 10.71
C LYS A 135 1.86 9.63 11.11
N THR A 136 1.17 10.35 10.23
CA THR A 136 -0.14 10.95 10.50
C THR A 136 -1.28 10.34 9.69
N ALA A 137 -0.98 9.57 8.65
CA ALA A 137 -1.97 9.03 7.71
C ALA A 137 -2.80 7.90 8.33
N VAL A 138 -2.22 7.11 9.23
CA VAL A 138 -2.96 6.01 9.87
C VAL A 138 -3.87 6.58 10.95
N LYS A 139 -5.16 6.49 10.72
CA LYS A 139 -6.24 7.01 11.55
C LYS A 139 -6.87 5.93 12.43
N SER A 140 -7.72 6.34 13.35
CA SER A 140 -8.55 5.41 14.12
C SER A 140 -9.47 4.61 13.20
N THR A 141 -9.45 3.30 13.32
CA THR A 141 -10.27 2.39 12.50
C THR A 141 -11.76 2.61 12.70
N SER A 142 -12.21 3.03 13.88
CA SER A 142 -13.62 3.32 14.14
C SER A 142 -14.15 4.47 13.27
N ALA A 143 -13.36 5.52 13.06
CA ALA A 143 -13.73 6.63 12.18
C ALA A 143 -13.74 6.21 10.70
N ILE A 144 -12.78 5.39 10.30
CA ILE A 144 -12.67 4.87 8.92
C ILE A 144 -13.87 3.96 8.61
N PHE A 145 -14.15 2.99 9.46
CA PHE A 145 -15.20 1.99 9.22
C PHE A 145 -16.63 2.55 9.32
N ALA A 146 -16.80 3.73 9.94
CA ALA A 146 -18.05 4.46 9.94
C ALA A 146 -18.31 5.23 8.63
N ASN A 147 -17.29 5.46 7.80
CA ASN A 147 -17.39 6.25 6.57
C ASN A 147 -17.49 5.35 5.34
N GLN A 148 -18.70 5.14 4.84
CA GLN A 148 -18.96 4.31 3.67
C GLN A 148 -18.40 4.90 2.35
N ASP A 149 -18.09 6.20 2.30
CA ASP A 149 -17.45 6.82 1.13
C ASP A 149 -16.01 6.32 0.92
N LEU A 150 -15.42 5.73 1.95
CA LEU A 150 -14.08 5.15 1.90
C LEU A 150 -14.08 3.65 1.53
N LEU A 151 -15.25 3.04 1.38
CA LEU A 151 -15.36 1.61 1.08
C LEU A 151 -14.83 1.29 -0.33
N VAL A 152 -13.81 0.45 -0.40
CA VAL A 152 -13.21 -0.06 -1.64
C VAL A 152 -13.85 -1.37 -2.06
N GLY A 153 -14.12 -2.24 -1.11
CA GLY A 153 -14.69 -3.55 -1.39
C GLY A 153 -15.25 -4.28 -0.19
N SER A 154 -16.23 -5.11 -0.46
CA SER A 154 -16.85 -6.07 0.46
C SER A 154 -16.57 -7.50 -0.01
N ASP A 155 -17.03 -8.47 0.77
CA ASP A 155 -16.78 -9.89 0.53
C ASP A 155 -15.29 -10.28 0.68
N ILE A 156 -14.50 -9.48 1.43
CA ILE A 156 -13.08 -9.73 1.70
C ILE A 156 -12.94 -10.68 2.90
N GLU A 157 -12.62 -11.92 2.63
CA GLU A 157 -12.48 -12.94 3.68
C GLU A 157 -11.16 -12.79 4.46
N GLY A 158 -10.10 -12.32 3.79
CA GLY A 158 -8.81 -12.09 4.40
C GLY A 158 -7.90 -11.17 3.60
N LEU A 159 -7.07 -10.41 4.31
CA LEU A 159 -5.91 -9.71 3.79
C LEU A 159 -4.71 -10.16 4.61
N LYS A 160 -3.82 -10.92 4.01
CA LYS A 160 -2.67 -11.50 4.67
C LYS A 160 -1.38 -11.18 3.94
N GLY A 161 -0.26 -11.32 4.62
CA GLY A 161 1.03 -11.17 3.96
C GLY A 161 2.21 -11.25 4.92
N TYR A 162 3.38 -11.07 4.36
CA TYR A 162 4.64 -10.94 5.08
C TYR A 162 5.61 -10.06 4.29
N VAL A 163 6.59 -9.50 4.97
CA VAL A 163 7.63 -8.69 4.36
C VAL A 163 8.89 -9.51 4.10
N ILE A 164 9.53 -9.25 2.96
CA ILE A 164 10.82 -9.86 2.58
C ILE A 164 11.84 -8.73 2.64
N SER A 165 12.51 -8.58 3.78
CA SER A 165 13.39 -7.43 4.07
C SER A 165 14.50 -7.27 3.05
N LYS A 166 15.18 -8.35 2.70
CA LYS A 166 16.34 -8.33 1.79
C LYS A 166 16.01 -7.81 0.39
N ASP A 167 14.79 -8.07 -0.07
CA ASP A 167 14.35 -7.74 -1.41
C ASP A 167 13.46 -6.49 -1.43
N ASN A 168 13.23 -5.86 -0.27
CA ASN A 168 12.28 -4.77 -0.10
C ASN A 168 10.93 -5.10 -0.75
N SER A 169 10.43 -6.28 -0.46
CA SER A 169 9.23 -6.83 -1.08
C SER A 169 8.18 -7.20 -0.04
N VAL A 170 6.94 -7.23 -0.49
CA VAL A 170 5.79 -7.67 0.30
C VAL A 170 5.12 -8.82 -0.44
N HIS A 171 4.92 -9.93 0.22
CA HIS A 171 3.96 -10.93 -0.22
C HIS A 171 2.58 -10.55 0.29
N LEU A 172 1.60 -10.48 -0.59
CA LEU A 172 0.21 -10.21 -0.26
C LEU A 172 -0.67 -11.36 -0.75
N LEU A 173 -1.62 -11.73 0.08
CA LEU A 173 -2.71 -12.64 -0.24
C LEU A 173 -4.04 -11.95 0.10
N LEU A 174 -4.87 -11.74 -0.91
CA LEU A 174 -6.21 -11.20 -0.80
C LEU A 174 -7.22 -12.32 -1.09
N SER A 175 -7.99 -12.69 -0.10
CA SER A 175 -9.02 -13.73 -0.21
C SER A 175 -10.42 -13.11 -0.24
N LEU A 176 -11.23 -13.50 -1.20
CA LEU A 176 -12.62 -13.06 -1.34
C LEU A 176 -13.56 -14.26 -1.29
N LYS A 177 -14.74 -14.04 -0.70
CA LYS A 177 -15.78 -15.07 -0.63
C LYS A 177 -17.17 -14.46 -0.71
N LYS A 178 -17.95 -14.96 -1.66
CA LYS A 178 -19.35 -14.59 -1.82
C LYS A 178 -20.21 -15.84 -2.00
N GLN A 179 -21.00 -16.16 -0.96
CA GLN A 179 -21.75 -17.40 -0.92
C GLN A 179 -20.84 -18.64 -1.06
N GLN A 180 -20.93 -19.37 -2.16
CA GLN A 180 -20.09 -20.55 -2.45
C GLN A 180 -18.92 -20.25 -3.40
N ALA A 181 -18.82 -19.01 -3.88
CA ALA A 181 -17.73 -18.57 -4.73
C ALA A 181 -16.56 -18.07 -3.85
N GLU A 182 -15.36 -18.53 -4.13
CA GLU A 182 -14.13 -18.15 -3.43
C GLU A 182 -13.07 -17.79 -4.46
N ASN A 183 -12.27 -16.78 -4.17
CA ASN A 183 -11.15 -16.38 -5.02
C ASN A 183 -10.00 -15.85 -4.15
N ASP A 184 -8.81 -16.35 -4.41
CA ASP A 184 -7.56 -15.88 -3.83
C ASP A 184 -6.71 -15.22 -4.92
N VAL A 185 -6.20 -14.04 -4.61
CA VAL A 185 -5.22 -13.33 -5.45
C VAL A 185 -3.97 -13.10 -4.61
N GLU A 186 -2.84 -13.60 -5.07
CA GLU A 186 -1.58 -13.48 -4.35
C GLU A 186 -0.43 -13.05 -5.24
N GLY A 187 0.58 -12.44 -4.64
CA GLY A 187 1.80 -12.07 -5.36
C GLY A 187 2.83 -11.42 -4.46
N ILE A 188 4.05 -11.39 -4.97
CA ILE A 188 5.19 -10.69 -4.35
C ILE A 188 5.39 -9.36 -5.08
N ILE A 189 5.29 -8.27 -4.35
CA ILE A 189 5.43 -6.91 -4.87
C ILE A 189 6.74 -6.33 -4.36
N THR A 190 7.64 -5.99 -5.27
CA THR A 190 8.89 -5.30 -4.92
C THR A 190 8.66 -3.80 -4.88
N ILE A 191 8.95 -3.19 -3.74
CA ILE A 191 8.87 -1.76 -3.53
C ILE A 191 10.13 -1.14 -4.11
N ARG A 192 9.97 -0.38 -5.16
CA ARG A 192 11.12 0.20 -5.86
C ARG A 192 11.62 1.48 -5.22
N ASN A 193 10.87 2.03 -4.26
CA ASN A 193 11.11 3.30 -3.61
C ASN A 193 11.63 4.33 -4.63
N ASN A 194 10.89 4.71 -5.60
CA ASN A 194 11.21 5.38 -6.88
C ASN A 194 12.34 6.42 -6.90
N TYR A 195 13.19 6.41 -5.89
CA TYR A 195 14.38 7.24 -5.70
C TYR A 195 15.58 6.33 -5.55
N VAL A 196 16.23 6.05 -6.66
CA VAL A 196 17.55 5.43 -6.63
C VAL A 196 18.52 6.50 -6.14
N LEU A 197 18.85 6.46 -4.86
CA LEU A 197 20.06 7.11 -4.40
C LEU A 197 21.21 6.37 -5.07
N LYS A 198 21.83 6.95 -6.08
CA LYS A 198 23.09 6.42 -6.59
C LYS A 198 24.07 6.45 -5.43
N ALA A 199 24.61 5.29 -5.07
CA ALA A 199 25.82 5.24 -4.27
C ALA A 199 26.89 6.06 -5.01
N LYS A 200 27.53 7.02 -4.29
CA LYS A 200 28.72 7.70 -4.79
C LYS A 200 29.84 6.70 -4.96
#